data_0f50d7fab2f03ebe2bd5b473507e99fa
#
_entry.id   0f50d7fab2f03ebe2bd5b473507e99fa
#
_cell.length_a   1.000
_cell.length_b   1.000
_cell.length_c   1.000
_cell.angle_alpha   90.00
_cell.angle_beta   90.00
_cell.angle_gamma   90.00
#
_symmetry.space_group_name_H-M   'P 1'
#
loop_
_entity.id
_entity.type
_entity.pdbx_description
1 polymer ?
#
loop_
_entity_poly.entity_id
_entity_poly.type
_entity_poly.pdbx_seq_one_letter_code
_entity_poly.pdbx_strand_id
1 'polypeptide(L)'
;MKLIRWVTPAILVLAGVASAQDVRFNYEKSADFTKYKTYKWVEMKTSDKDAMVDSQIKSTIDAELATKGLSKTESDSADLYVGYQVAINTEKQVNTFSSDFGYGGGWGYYGRGYGGMGSTTATSTTSTLYVGSLQLDFYDVSKKQAVFRAVGTKTLDAKAKPDKRQKNLAKAVKKMLKEYPPKAKG
;
A
#
# COMPACT_ATOMS: atom_id res chain seq x y z
N MET A 1 36.93 -44.01 -19.25
CA MET A 1 35.63 -43.77 -18.61
C MET A 1 35.69 -42.42 -17.90
N LYS A 2 35.04 -41.36 -18.47
CA LYS A 2 35.03 -40.00 -17.89
C LYS A 2 33.72 -39.81 -17.18
N LEU A 3 33.75 -39.66 -15.84
CA LEU A 3 32.60 -39.35 -15.01
C LEU A 3 32.29 -37.85 -15.09
N ILE A 4 31.20 -37.50 -15.74
CA ILE A 4 30.65 -36.14 -15.78
C ILE A 4 29.83 -35.91 -14.51
N ARG A 5 30.40 -35.09 -13.61
CA ARG A 5 29.69 -34.63 -12.39
C ARG A 5 28.76 -33.47 -12.78
N TRP A 6 27.47 -33.73 -12.71
CA TRP A 6 26.42 -32.68 -12.85
C TRP A 6 26.37 -31.85 -11.56
N VAL A 7 26.78 -30.61 -11.67
CA VAL A 7 26.57 -29.61 -10.60
C VAL A 7 25.26 -28.93 -10.88
N THR A 8 24.22 -29.26 -10.13
CA THR A 8 22.94 -28.57 -10.14
C THR A 8 23.08 -27.27 -9.36
N PRO A 9 22.83 -26.08 -9.95
CA PRO A 9 22.79 -24.84 -9.19
C PRO A 9 21.50 -24.79 -8.37
N ALA A 10 21.62 -24.79 -7.06
CA ALA A 10 20.52 -24.50 -6.14
C ALA A 10 20.14 -23.02 -6.28
N ILE A 11 19.02 -22.74 -6.94
CA ILE A 11 18.42 -21.39 -7.00
C ILE A 11 17.78 -21.13 -5.65
N LEU A 12 18.46 -20.33 -4.83
CA LEU A 12 17.94 -19.83 -3.56
C LEU A 12 16.90 -18.73 -3.88
N VAL A 13 15.62 -19.09 -3.89
CA VAL A 13 14.53 -18.13 -4.02
C VAL A 13 14.40 -17.38 -2.68
N LEU A 14 15.01 -16.20 -2.59
CA LEU A 14 14.74 -15.26 -1.52
C LEU A 14 13.30 -14.71 -1.73
N ALA A 15 12.34 -15.35 -1.09
CA ALA A 15 10.99 -14.81 -0.92
C ALA A 15 11.09 -13.59 0.00
N GLY A 16 11.36 -12.42 -0.58
CA GLY A 16 11.24 -11.15 0.13
C GLY A 16 9.78 -10.99 0.54
N VAL A 17 9.52 -10.84 1.84
CA VAL A 17 8.22 -10.38 2.36
C VAL A 17 7.94 -8.99 1.76
N ALA A 18 7.25 -8.98 0.63
CA ALA A 18 6.72 -7.77 0.05
C ALA A 18 5.60 -7.30 0.99
N SER A 19 5.85 -6.22 1.75
CA SER A 19 4.78 -5.51 2.45
C SER A 19 3.70 -5.21 1.42
N ALA A 20 2.57 -5.91 1.54
CA ALA A 20 1.49 -5.80 0.58
C ALA A 20 0.96 -4.37 0.59
N GLN A 21 1.10 -3.70 -0.54
CA GLN A 21 0.50 -2.42 -0.80
C GLN A 21 -0.88 -2.71 -1.38
N ASP A 22 -1.94 -2.44 -0.61
CA ASP A 22 -3.32 -2.57 -1.11
C ASP A 22 -3.64 -1.34 -1.94
N VAL A 23 -4.13 -1.58 -3.17
CA VAL A 23 -4.54 -0.51 -4.09
C VAL A 23 -5.93 -0.85 -4.61
N ARG A 24 -6.83 0.11 -4.43
CA ARG A 24 -8.20 0.07 -4.96
C ARG A 24 -8.41 1.23 -5.90
N PHE A 25 -9.14 1.02 -6.98
CA PHE A 25 -9.51 2.08 -7.90
C PHE A 25 -10.96 1.91 -8.34
N ASN A 26 -11.56 3.03 -8.70
CA ASN A 26 -12.88 3.11 -9.29
C ASN A 26 -12.86 4.16 -10.39
N TYR A 27 -13.68 3.99 -11.42
CA TYR A 27 -13.78 4.93 -12.53
C TYR A 27 -15.17 4.97 -13.13
N GLU A 28 -15.50 6.10 -13.75
CA GLU A 28 -16.74 6.30 -14.47
C GLU A 28 -16.69 5.57 -15.82
N LYS A 29 -17.52 4.56 -15.99
CA LYS A 29 -17.51 3.69 -17.18
C LYS A 29 -17.91 4.41 -18.47
N SER A 30 -18.72 5.47 -18.36
CA SER A 30 -19.17 6.30 -19.48
C SER A 30 -18.17 7.40 -19.87
N ALA A 31 -17.04 7.53 -19.13
CA ALA A 31 -16.03 8.53 -19.43
C ALA A 31 -15.11 8.07 -20.57
N ASP A 32 -14.91 8.96 -21.52
CA ASP A 32 -13.94 8.75 -22.61
C ASP A 32 -12.56 9.27 -22.18
N PHE A 33 -11.75 8.40 -21.62
CA PHE A 33 -10.42 8.74 -21.13
C PHE A 33 -9.42 9.12 -22.22
N THR A 34 -9.73 8.87 -23.49
CA THR A 34 -8.82 9.20 -24.62
C THR A 34 -8.79 10.71 -24.88
N LYS A 35 -9.80 11.44 -24.43
CA LYS A 35 -9.93 12.88 -24.59
C LYS A 35 -9.08 13.69 -23.63
N TYR A 36 -8.75 13.13 -22.47
CA TYR A 36 -8.00 13.85 -21.45
C TYR A 36 -6.52 13.92 -21.84
N LYS A 37 -6.00 15.14 -21.96
CA LYS A 37 -4.61 15.45 -22.32
C LYS A 37 -3.93 16.34 -21.29
N THR A 38 -4.71 17.18 -20.62
CA THR A 38 -4.22 18.18 -19.69
C THR A 38 -4.84 18.04 -18.31
N TYR A 39 -4.07 18.38 -17.27
CA TYR A 39 -4.59 18.42 -15.92
C TYR A 39 -4.05 19.62 -15.15
N LYS A 40 -4.85 20.07 -14.18
CA LYS A 40 -4.49 21.10 -13.22
C LYS A 40 -4.64 20.55 -11.80
N TRP A 41 -3.67 20.86 -10.94
CA TRP A 41 -3.80 20.53 -9.53
C TRP A 41 -4.87 21.39 -8.86
N VAL A 42 -5.69 20.74 -8.04
CA VAL A 42 -6.64 21.42 -7.15
C VAL A 42 -6.38 21.00 -5.72
N GLU A 43 -6.50 21.95 -4.81
CA GLU A 43 -6.38 21.64 -3.39
C GLU A 43 -7.66 20.99 -2.88
N MET A 44 -7.48 19.82 -2.27
CA MET A 44 -8.56 19.20 -1.50
C MET A 44 -8.44 19.68 -0.05
N LYS A 45 -9.57 20.00 0.56
CA LYS A 45 -9.60 20.41 1.98
C LYS A 45 -9.09 19.26 2.85
N THR A 46 -7.85 19.35 3.27
CA THR A 46 -7.21 18.42 4.22
C THR A 46 -6.39 19.21 5.21
N SER A 47 -6.11 18.60 6.37
CA SER A 47 -5.23 19.10 7.43
C SER A 47 -3.89 19.64 6.87
N ASP A 48 -3.23 20.50 7.64
CA ASP A 48 -1.93 21.11 7.36
C ASP A 48 -0.96 20.11 6.74
N LYS A 49 -0.58 20.39 5.50
CA LYS A 49 0.38 19.56 4.75
C LYS A 49 1.76 20.15 4.92
N ASP A 50 2.72 19.33 5.29
CA ASP A 50 4.12 19.70 5.15
C ASP A 50 4.43 20.01 3.68
N ALA A 51 4.93 21.22 3.40
CA ALA A 51 5.16 21.71 2.04
C ALA A 51 6.17 20.83 1.26
N MET A 52 7.16 20.27 1.96
CA MET A 52 8.13 19.37 1.33
C MET A 52 7.48 18.05 0.94
N VAL A 53 6.64 17.48 1.80
CA VAL A 53 5.90 16.24 1.52
C VAL A 53 4.89 16.46 0.39
N ASP A 54 4.19 17.60 0.39
CA ASP A 54 3.26 17.97 -0.70
C ASP A 54 3.98 18.01 -2.05
N SER A 55 5.12 18.70 -2.10
CA SER A 55 5.96 18.77 -3.31
C SER A 55 6.44 17.40 -3.79
N GLN A 56 6.88 16.53 -2.87
CA GLN A 56 7.32 15.18 -3.21
C GLN A 56 6.19 14.30 -3.76
N ILE A 57 5.00 14.40 -3.18
CA ILE A 57 3.83 13.66 -3.65
C ILE A 57 3.42 14.14 -5.03
N LYS A 58 3.25 15.45 -5.22
CA LYS A 58 2.88 16.05 -6.50
C LYS A 58 3.87 15.70 -7.59
N SER A 59 5.18 15.89 -7.35
CA SER A 59 6.22 15.57 -8.35
C SER A 59 6.24 14.09 -8.73
N THR A 60 5.98 13.20 -7.77
CA THR A 60 5.91 11.76 -8.04
C THR A 60 4.71 11.39 -8.89
N ILE A 61 3.56 12.01 -8.62
CA ILE A 61 2.32 11.82 -9.40
C ILE A 61 2.49 12.44 -10.79
N ASP A 62 3.04 13.65 -10.90
CA ASP A 62 3.30 14.35 -12.16
C ASP A 62 4.17 13.47 -13.09
N ALA A 63 5.24 12.87 -12.55
CA ALA A 63 6.10 11.98 -13.32
C ALA A 63 5.34 10.76 -13.87
N GLU A 64 4.46 10.15 -13.09
CA GLU A 64 3.68 8.99 -13.54
C GLU A 64 2.57 9.41 -14.53
N LEU A 65 1.90 10.56 -14.32
CA LEU A 65 0.89 11.09 -15.25
C LEU A 65 1.48 11.43 -16.61
N ALA A 66 2.70 11.96 -16.64
CA ALA A 66 3.42 12.20 -17.88
C ALA A 66 3.62 10.91 -18.69
N THR A 67 3.91 9.77 -18.03
CA THR A 67 4.00 8.46 -18.70
C THR A 67 2.67 7.98 -19.27
N LYS A 68 1.55 8.53 -18.79
CA LYS A 68 0.19 8.24 -19.25
C LYS A 68 -0.28 9.21 -20.35
N GLY A 69 0.59 10.13 -20.76
CA GLY A 69 0.30 11.11 -21.80
C GLY A 69 -0.48 12.34 -21.32
N LEU A 70 -0.53 12.58 -20.01
CA LEU A 70 -1.13 13.77 -19.45
C LEU A 70 -0.07 14.86 -19.21
N SER A 71 -0.41 16.09 -19.58
CA SER A 71 0.45 17.25 -19.38
C SER A 71 -0.14 18.18 -18.32
N LYS A 72 0.71 18.65 -17.40
CA LYS A 72 0.31 19.61 -16.38
C LYS A 72 0.11 20.98 -17.01
N THR A 73 -0.91 21.70 -16.54
CA THR A 73 -1.19 23.09 -16.91
C THR A 73 -1.68 23.88 -15.68
N GLU A 74 -1.53 25.20 -15.73
CA GLU A 74 -2.12 26.10 -14.72
C GLU A 74 -3.43 26.72 -15.21
N SER A 75 -3.84 26.43 -16.46
CA SER A 75 -5.08 26.95 -17.05
C SER A 75 -6.32 26.32 -16.39
N ASP A 76 -7.35 27.12 -16.19
CA ASP A 76 -8.67 26.66 -15.75
C ASP A 76 -9.42 25.86 -16.83
N SER A 77 -8.93 25.89 -18.07
CA SER A 77 -9.45 25.10 -19.19
C SER A 77 -8.79 23.71 -19.30
N ALA A 78 -8.13 23.23 -18.25
CA ALA A 78 -7.63 21.87 -18.20
C ALA A 78 -8.76 20.85 -18.38
N ASP A 79 -8.47 19.69 -18.99
CA ASP A 79 -9.45 18.61 -19.15
C ASP A 79 -9.83 17.99 -17.82
N LEU A 80 -8.84 17.86 -16.92
CA LEU A 80 -8.99 17.26 -15.60
C LEU A 80 -8.53 18.19 -14.49
N TYR A 81 -9.25 18.18 -13.40
CA TYR A 81 -8.73 18.59 -12.12
C TYR A 81 -8.23 17.36 -11.36
N VAL A 82 -7.01 17.44 -10.83
CA VAL A 82 -6.37 16.37 -10.07
C VAL A 82 -6.16 16.85 -8.64
N GLY A 83 -6.61 16.04 -7.70
CA GLY A 83 -6.40 16.31 -6.28
C GLY A 83 -5.99 15.04 -5.55
N TYR A 84 -5.30 15.20 -4.41
CA TYR A 84 -4.95 14.07 -3.56
C TYR A 84 -5.22 14.37 -2.08
N GLN A 85 -5.42 13.30 -1.33
CA GLN A 85 -5.51 13.33 0.14
C GLN A 85 -4.58 12.28 0.74
N VAL A 86 -4.00 12.61 1.88
CA VAL A 86 -3.22 11.69 2.70
C VAL A 86 -3.86 11.57 4.06
N ALA A 87 -3.98 10.34 4.56
CA ALA A 87 -4.34 10.08 5.95
C ALA A 87 -3.33 9.10 6.56
N ILE A 88 -3.01 9.31 7.84
CA ILE A 88 -2.19 8.39 8.62
C ILE A 88 -3.02 7.95 9.82
N ASN A 89 -3.31 6.67 9.87
CA ASN A 89 -4.04 6.05 10.98
C ASN A 89 -3.07 5.26 11.86
N THR A 90 -3.34 5.26 13.15
CA THR A 90 -2.58 4.47 14.12
C THR A 90 -3.41 3.26 14.50
N GLU A 91 -2.87 2.07 14.25
CA GLU A 91 -3.49 0.80 14.64
C GLU A 91 -2.69 0.15 15.75
N LYS A 92 -3.37 -0.36 16.78
CA LYS A 92 -2.75 -1.17 17.83
C LYS A 92 -2.93 -2.63 17.47
N GLN A 93 -1.83 -3.33 17.24
CA GLN A 93 -1.84 -4.77 17.05
C GLN A 93 -1.43 -5.46 18.35
N VAL A 94 -2.33 -6.28 18.87
CA VAL A 94 -2.08 -7.11 20.07
C VAL A 94 -1.77 -8.52 19.57
N ASN A 95 -0.52 -8.94 19.74
CA ASN A 95 -0.11 -10.32 19.47
C ASN A 95 -0.09 -11.07 20.80
N THR A 96 -1.03 -11.97 20.99
CA THR A 96 -1.06 -12.87 22.15
C THR A 96 -0.40 -14.19 21.73
N PHE A 97 0.75 -14.48 22.29
CA PHE A 97 1.41 -15.78 22.14
C PHE A 97 1.11 -16.61 23.38
N SER A 98 0.24 -17.59 23.25
CA SER A 98 0.04 -18.62 24.27
C SER A 98 0.89 -19.83 23.93
N SER A 99 1.96 -20.05 24.66
CA SER A 99 2.70 -21.31 24.60
C SER A 99 2.03 -22.33 25.51
N ASP A 100 1.22 -23.19 24.91
CA ASP A 100 0.72 -24.36 25.58
C ASP A 100 1.79 -25.44 25.56
N PHE A 101 2.62 -25.46 26.60
CA PHE A 101 3.54 -26.57 26.83
C PHE A 101 2.75 -27.74 27.44
N GLY A 102 1.88 -28.33 26.63
CA GLY A 102 1.27 -29.61 26.91
C GLY A 102 2.30 -30.74 26.80
N TYR A 103 3.10 -30.93 27.80
CA TYR A 103 3.86 -32.16 27.95
C TYR A 103 2.90 -33.26 28.41
N GLY A 104 2.16 -33.81 27.49
CA GLY A 104 1.27 -34.94 27.72
C GLY A 104 1.81 -36.21 27.07
N GLY A 105 2.59 -36.95 27.79
CA GLY A 105 3.02 -38.25 27.34
C GLY A 105 3.51 -39.09 28.51
N GLY A 106 2.62 -39.72 29.22
CA GLY A 106 3.03 -40.60 30.30
C GLY A 106 1.92 -41.57 30.65
N TRP A 107 1.96 -42.75 30.14
CA TRP A 107 1.28 -43.92 30.71
C TRP A 107 1.69 -44.08 32.17
N GLY A 108 0.77 -43.92 33.08
CA GLY A 108 0.98 -44.10 34.51
C GLY A 108 -0.32 -44.41 35.20
N TYR A 109 -0.52 -45.70 35.40
CA TYR A 109 -1.52 -46.31 36.27
C TYR A 109 -1.27 -45.90 37.72
N TYR A 110 -2.32 -45.58 38.48
CA TYR A 110 -2.38 -45.30 39.91
C TYR A 110 -1.77 -44.01 40.45
N GLY A 111 -2.62 -43.20 41.07
CA GLY A 111 -2.16 -42.17 42.01
C GLY A 111 -3.10 -40.97 42.12
N ARG A 112 -3.96 -41.09 43.09
CA ARG A 112 -4.82 -40.06 43.70
C ARG A 112 -4.01 -38.81 44.09
N GLY A 113 -4.49 -37.64 43.64
CA GLY A 113 -4.27 -36.45 44.45
C GLY A 113 -3.46 -35.31 43.83
N TYR A 114 -4.01 -34.16 43.99
CA TYR A 114 -3.49 -32.78 43.89
C TYR A 114 -3.45 -32.16 42.51
N GLY A 115 -4.30 -31.15 42.38
CA GLY A 115 -4.42 -30.23 41.27
C GLY A 115 -3.10 -29.51 40.97
N GLY A 116 -2.51 -29.84 39.85
CA GLY A 116 -1.48 -29.04 39.24
C GLY A 116 -2.14 -27.90 38.49
N MET A 117 -2.11 -26.71 39.07
CA MET A 117 -2.43 -25.46 38.38
C MET A 117 -1.40 -25.26 37.29
N GLY A 118 -1.74 -25.64 36.06
CA GLY A 118 -0.94 -25.33 34.87
C GLY A 118 -0.89 -23.82 34.71
N SER A 119 0.25 -23.22 34.99
CA SER A 119 0.49 -21.80 34.76
C SER A 119 0.60 -21.56 33.27
N THR A 120 -0.49 -21.14 32.63
CA THR A 120 -0.50 -20.67 31.26
C THR A 120 0.09 -19.27 31.25
N THR A 121 1.35 -19.14 30.85
CA THR A 121 1.97 -17.82 30.70
C THR A 121 1.58 -17.28 29.32
N ALA A 122 0.59 -16.41 29.27
CA ALA A 122 0.26 -15.67 28.06
C ALA A 122 1.10 -14.38 28.03
N THR A 123 2.01 -14.29 27.07
CA THR A 123 2.74 -13.06 26.83
C THR A 123 2.03 -12.27 25.73
N SER A 124 1.49 -11.11 26.11
CA SER A 124 0.86 -10.18 25.17
C SER A 124 1.83 -9.07 24.82
N THR A 125 2.16 -8.96 23.53
CA THR A 125 2.96 -7.86 23.02
C THR A 125 2.09 -6.94 22.18
N THR A 126 1.96 -5.67 22.62
CA THR A 126 1.25 -4.65 21.85
C THR A 126 2.23 -3.89 20.98
N SER A 127 2.01 -3.89 19.68
CA SER A 127 2.76 -3.08 18.72
C SER A 127 1.85 -2.01 18.10
N THR A 128 2.43 -0.82 17.90
CA THR A 128 1.72 0.27 17.23
C THR A 128 2.14 0.28 15.76
N LEU A 129 1.18 0.16 14.87
CA LEU A 129 1.36 0.25 13.43
C LEU A 129 0.82 1.58 12.92
N TYR A 130 1.57 2.21 12.04
CA TYR A 130 1.12 3.39 11.30
C TYR A 130 0.70 2.96 9.90
N VAL A 131 -0.58 3.20 9.55
CA VAL A 131 -1.12 2.89 8.24
C VAL A 131 -1.34 4.20 7.49
N GLY A 132 -0.55 4.42 6.44
CA GLY A 132 -0.72 5.54 5.53
C GLY A 132 -1.65 5.18 4.38
N SER A 133 -2.56 6.09 4.03
CA SER A 133 -3.37 6.02 2.82
C SER A 133 -3.18 7.26 1.97
N LEU A 134 -3.03 7.05 0.66
CA LEU A 134 -3.01 8.09 -0.36
C LEU A 134 -4.22 7.89 -1.26
N GLN A 135 -5.09 8.89 -1.34
CA GLN A 135 -6.20 8.94 -2.29
C GLN A 135 -5.86 9.92 -3.40
N LEU A 136 -6.13 9.56 -4.62
CA LEU A 136 -5.96 10.38 -5.82
C LEU A 136 -7.27 10.41 -6.60
N ASP A 137 -7.76 11.62 -6.88
CA ASP A 137 -9.03 11.87 -7.56
C ASP A 137 -8.81 12.67 -8.84
N PHE A 138 -9.47 12.23 -9.92
CA PHE A 138 -9.54 12.93 -11.19
C PHE A 138 -10.98 13.35 -11.44
N TYR A 139 -11.14 14.61 -11.76
CA TYR A 139 -12.42 15.25 -11.95
C TYR A 139 -12.49 15.84 -13.36
N ASP A 140 -13.47 15.43 -14.15
CA ASP A 140 -13.74 16.01 -15.48
C ASP A 140 -14.32 17.41 -15.33
N VAL A 141 -13.58 18.40 -15.81
CA VAL A 141 -13.96 19.82 -15.66
C VAL A 141 -15.22 20.14 -16.43
N SER A 142 -15.37 19.58 -17.62
CA SER A 142 -16.50 19.83 -18.52
C SER A 142 -17.80 19.21 -18.00
N LYS A 143 -17.72 18.00 -17.46
CA LYS A 143 -18.88 17.25 -16.94
C LYS A 143 -19.14 17.51 -15.46
N LYS A 144 -18.23 18.20 -14.77
CA LYS A 144 -18.29 18.50 -13.33
C LYS A 144 -18.50 17.26 -12.47
N GLN A 145 -17.81 16.17 -12.79
CA GLN A 145 -17.91 14.90 -12.06
C GLN A 145 -16.56 14.20 -11.89
N ALA A 146 -16.45 13.42 -10.82
CA ALA A 146 -15.29 12.56 -10.62
C ALA A 146 -15.32 11.42 -11.65
N VAL A 147 -14.19 11.21 -12.36
CA VAL A 147 -14.08 10.21 -13.41
C VAL A 147 -13.15 9.06 -13.04
N PHE A 148 -12.20 9.29 -12.13
CA PHE A 148 -11.30 8.27 -11.66
C PHE A 148 -10.90 8.55 -10.20
N ARG A 149 -10.84 7.49 -9.41
CA ARG A 149 -10.31 7.51 -8.03
C ARG A 149 -9.44 6.30 -7.80
N ALA A 150 -8.28 6.52 -7.22
CA ALA A 150 -7.42 5.45 -6.73
C ALA A 150 -7.07 5.69 -5.26
N VAL A 151 -7.03 4.62 -4.47
CA VAL A 151 -6.63 4.66 -3.06
C VAL A 151 -5.56 3.61 -2.85
N GLY A 152 -4.41 4.03 -2.36
CA GLY A 152 -3.31 3.15 -1.98
C GLY A 152 -3.11 3.18 -0.47
N THR A 153 -3.08 2.03 0.18
CA THR A 153 -2.83 1.87 1.61
C THR A 153 -1.56 1.08 1.87
N LYS A 154 -0.81 1.47 2.90
CA LYS A 154 0.42 0.78 3.28
C LYS A 154 0.73 0.99 4.76
N THR A 155 1.20 -0.07 5.42
CA THR A 155 1.86 0.05 6.73
C THR A 155 3.19 0.81 6.56
N LEU A 156 3.35 1.88 7.33
CA LEU A 156 4.50 2.76 7.27
C LEU A 156 5.59 2.27 8.24
N ASP A 157 6.83 2.30 7.76
CA ASP A 157 8.00 2.14 8.59
C ASP A 157 8.44 3.52 9.09
N ALA A 158 8.17 3.82 10.36
CA ALA A 158 8.51 5.11 10.97
C ALA A 158 10.03 5.40 10.94
N LYS A 159 10.86 4.35 10.89
CA LYS A 159 12.33 4.42 10.85
C LYS A 159 12.89 4.40 9.41
N ALA A 160 12.03 4.38 8.40
CA ALA A 160 12.48 4.35 7.00
C ALA A 160 13.30 5.61 6.65
N LYS A 161 14.44 5.40 6.00
CA LYS A 161 15.26 6.48 5.45
C LYS A 161 14.50 7.24 4.34
N PRO A 162 14.80 8.52 4.09
CA PRO A 162 14.14 9.33 3.06
C PRO A 162 14.08 8.65 1.69
N ASP A 163 15.18 8.08 1.21
CA ASP A 163 15.21 7.37 -0.08
C ASP A 163 14.26 6.18 -0.14
N LYS A 164 14.13 5.44 0.97
CA LYS A 164 13.19 4.31 1.06
C LYS A 164 11.75 4.81 1.03
N ARG A 165 11.46 5.95 1.69
CA ARG A 165 10.14 6.58 1.66
C ARG A 165 9.78 7.01 0.24
N GLN A 166 10.71 7.69 -0.45
CA GLN A 166 10.50 8.13 -1.83
C GLN A 166 10.29 6.95 -2.79
N LYS A 167 11.10 5.89 -2.70
CA LYS A 167 10.91 4.67 -3.49
C LYS A 167 9.55 3.99 -3.23
N ASN A 168 9.11 4.00 -1.97
CA ASN A 168 7.81 3.45 -1.61
C ASN A 168 6.66 4.28 -2.18
N LEU A 169 6.76 5.62 -2.13
CA LEU A 169 5.78 6.53 -2.72
C LEU A 169 5.68 6.30 -4.23
N ALA A 170 6.81 6.26 -4.94
CA ALA A 170 6.82 6.01 -6.39
C ALA A 170 6.19 4.67 -6.75
N LYS A 171 6.46 3.60 -5.98
CA LYS A 171 5.81 2.30 -6.18
C LYS A 171 4.30 2.36 -5.93
N ALA A 172 3.87 3.14 -4.93
CA ALA A 172 2.44 3.32 -4.62
C ALA A 172 1.74 3.99 -5.79
N VAL A 173 2.23 5.15 -6.21
CA VAL A 173 1.66 5.94 -7.31
C VAL A 173 1.61 5.13 -8.61
N LYS A 174 2.70 4.44 -8.95
CA LYS A 174 2.73 3.55 -10.12
C LYS A 174 1.66 2.45 -10.07
N LYS A 175 1.43 1.85 -8.91
CA LYS A 175 0.38 0.85 -8.74
C LYS A 175 -1.01 1.47 -8.84
N MET A 176 -1.23 2.64 -8.22
CA MET A 176 -2.50 3.35 -8.24
C MET A 176 -2.91 3.75 -9.65
N LEU A 177 -1.94 4.18 -10.47
CA LEU A 177 -2.16 4.59 -11.86
C LEU A 177 -1.94 3.48 -12.88
N LYS A 178 -1.72 2.23 -12.44
CA LYS A 178 -1.51 1.10 -13.35
C LYS A 178 -2.68 0.93 -14.32
N GLU A 179 -3.89 1.06 -13.83
CA GLU A 179 -5.12 0.88 -14.62
C GLU A 179 -5.65 2.21 -15.21
N TYR A 180 -4.85 3.27 -15.15
CA TYR A 180 -5.17 4.53 -15.81
C TYR A 180 -4.40 4.69 -17.14
N PRO A 181 -5.05 5.08 -18.25
CA PRO A 181 -6.50 5.12 -18.43
C PRO A 181 -7.12 3.72 -18.37
N PRO A 182 -8.34 3.59 -17.83
CA PRO A 182 -9.06 2.32 -17.84
C PRO A 182 -9.26 1.82 -19.27
N LYS A 183 -9.12 0.53 -19.48
CA LYS A 183 -9.40 -0.07 -20.78
C LYS A 183 -10.89 0.05 -21.08
N ALA A 184 -11.22 0.58 -22.25
CA ALA A 184 -12.59 0.53 -22.73
C ALA A 184 -13.04 -0.95 -22.75
N LYS A 185 -14.15 -1.26 -22.08
CA LYS A 185 -14.79 -2.55 -22.27
C LYS A 185 -15.44 -2.52 -23.64
N GLY A 186 -14.86 -3.28 -24.58
CA GLY A 186 -15.54 -3.60 -25.83
C GLY A 186 -16.82 -4.39 -25.59
#